data_de9818c415d75ddc2a60c75c178f8093
#
_entry.id   de9818c415d75ddc2a60c75c178f8093
#
_cell.length_a   1.000
_cell.length_b   1.000
_cell.length_c   1.000
_cell.angle_alpha   90.00
_cell.angle_beta   90.00
_cell.angle_gamma   90.00
#
_symmetry.space_group_name_H-M   'P 1'
#
loop_
_entity.id
_entity.type
_entity.pdbx_description
1 polymer ?
#
loop_
_entity_poly.entity_id
_entity_poly.type
_entity_poly.pdbx_seq_one_letter_code
_entity_poly.pdbx_strand_id
1 'polypeptide(L)'
;PKSLLKEVIGPDEIQLYRNSDHKKNWIDGIRLRKKTVAPIENGHRSCTSCLLGDIAMRTGQKLKWDPAAERFTNSEEGNRMIDRPMRGPWRL
;
A
#
# COMPACT_ATOMS: atom_id res chain seq x y z
N PRO A 1 19.55 9.33 14.61
CA PRO A 1 20.13 9.85 15.87
C PRO A 1 19.15 9.66 17.02
N LYS A 2 19.66 9.40 18.23
CA LYS A 2 18.82 9.22 19.42
C LYS A 2 18.00 10.48 19.80
N SER A 3 18.42 11.66 19.31
CA SER A 3 17.67 12.90 19.46
C SER A 3 16.28 12.84 18.86
N LEU A 4 16.10 12.21 17.67
CA LEU A 4 14.81 12.11 17.00
C LEU A 4 13.75 11.36 17.82
N LEU A 5 14.17 10.45 18.71
CA LEU A 5 13.26 9.71 19.59
C LEU A 5 12.66 10.59 20.71
N LYS A 6 13.25 11.77 20.94
CA LYS A 6 12.82 12.72 21.98
C LYS A 6 12.15 13.96 21.41
N GLU A 7 12.13 14.06 20.09
CA GLU A 7 11.47 15.20 19.43
C GLU A 7 9.95 15.13 19.63
N VAL A 8 9.38 16.25 19.97
CA VAL A 8 7.93 16.43 20.14
C VAL A 8 7.43 17.29 19.00
N ILE A 9 6.51 16.75 18.20
CA ILE A 9 5.88 17.50 17.13
C ILE A 9 5.05 18.63 17.74
N GLY A 10 5.39 19.85 17.38
CA GLY A 10 4.71 21.07 17.87
C GLY A 10 3.30 21.23 17.29
N PRO A 11 2.47 22.12 17.88
CA PRO A 11 1.10 22.31 17.42
C PRO A 11 0.99 22.87 15.99
N ASP A 12 2.02 23.62 15.53
CA ASP A 12 2.06 24.22 14.19
C ASP A 12 2.69 23.31 13.13
N GLU A 13 3.12 22.10 13.52
CA GLU A 13 3.69 21.12 12.61
C GLU A 13 2.62 20.14 12.09
N ILE A 14 2.98 19.39 11.04
CA ILE A 14 2.06 18.39 10.45
C ILE A 14 1.71 17.32 11.48
N GLN A 15 0.43 17.26 11.85
CA GLN A 15 -0.12 16.26 12.76
C GLN A 15 -0.72 15.10 11.96
N LEU A 16 -0.26 13.89 12.26
CA LEU A 16 -0.88 12.67 11.71
C LEU A 16 -2.17 12.35 12.45
N TYR A 17 -3.11 11.74 11.72
CA TYR A 17 -4.33 11.20 12.34
C TYR A 17 -3.95 10.14 13.37
N ARG A 18 -4.20 10.41 14.64
CA ARG A 18 -3.92 9.49 15.74
C ARG A 18 -5.13 8.61 16.02
N ASN A 19 -4.91 7.31 16.08
CA ASN A 19 -5.90 6.35 16.53
C ASN A 19 -5.22 5.16 17.21
N SER A 20 -5.70 4.75 18.37
CA SER A 20 -5.17 3.65 19.17
C SER A 20 -6.00 2.37 19.05
N ASP A 21 -7.20 2.44 18.44
CA ASP A 21 -8.10 1.31 18.28
C ASP A 21 -8.59 1.20 16.83
N HIS A 22 -7.92 0.37 16.05
CA HIS A 22 -8.23 0.15 14.64
C HIS A 22 -9.64 -0.40 14.40
N LYS A 23 -10.13 -1.27 15.28
CA LYS A 23 -11.48 -1.86 15.12
C LYS A 23 -12.56 -0.81 15.32
N LYS A 24 -12.43 -0.03 16.39
CA LYS A 24 -13.33 1.10 16.65
C LYS A 24 -13.26 2.12 15.52
N ASN A 25 -12.06 2.48 15.05
CA ASN A 25 -11.89 3.42 13.96
C ASN A 25 -12.56 2.94 12.67
N TRP A 26 -12.46 1.64 12.35
CA TRP A 26 -13.14 1.05 11.20
C TRP A 26 -14.66 1.13 11.32
N ILE A 27 -15.22 0.74 12.48
CA ILE A 27 -16.66 0.81 12.75
C ILE A 27 -17.16 2.26 12.67
N ASP A 28 -16.44 3.20 13.28
CA ASP A 28 -16.78 4.62 13.23
C ASP A 28 -16.66 5.17 11.79
N GLY A 29 -15.69 4.70 11.01
CA GLY A 29 -15.56 5.02 9.59
C GLY A 29 -16.79 4.61 8.79
N ILE A 30 -17.33 3.42 9.04
CA ILE A 30 -18.56 2.92 8.40
C ILE A 30 -19.77 3.78 8.81
N ARG A 31 -19.94 4.00 10.11
CA ARG A 31 -21.10 4.73 10.67
C ARG A 31 -21.11 6.19 10.25
N LEU A 32 -19.96 6.84 10.27
CA LEU A 32 -19.82 8.27 10.01
C LEU A 32 -19.46 8.60 8.56
N ARG A 33 -19.30 7.59 7.70
CA ARG A 33 -18.84 7.73 6.31
C ARG A 33 -17.54 8.55 6.20
N LYS A 34 -16.62 8.34 7.13
CA LYS A 34 -15.31 9.02 7.19
C LYS A 34 -14.18 8.07 6.84
N LYS A 35 -13.09 8.65 6.32
CA LYS A 35 -11.85 7.89 6.10
C LYS A 35 -11.29 7.41 7.43
N THR A 36 -10.84 6.16 7.46
CA THR A 36 -10.11 5.58 8.59
C THR A 36 -8.66 6.05 8.63
N VAL A 37 -7.97 5.78 9.74
CA VAL A 37 -6.52 6.07 9.87
C VAL A 37 -5.68 5.29 8.84
N ALA A 38 -6.14 4.10 8.45
CA ALA A 38 -5.52 3.26 7.44
C ALA A 38 -6.57 2.91 6.36
N PRO A 39 -6.81 3.79 5.39
CA PRO A 39 -7.71 3.51 4.29
C PRO A 39 -7.15 2.41 3.40
N ILE A 40 -8.02 1.67 2.72
CA ILE A 40 -7.64 0.53 1.87
C ILE A 40 -6.59 0.91 0.80
N GLU A 41 -6.67 2.12 0.29
CA GLU A 41 -5.70 2.65 -0.69
C GLU A 41 -4.26 2.65 -0.16
N ASN A 42 -4.07 3.01 1.11
CA ASN A 42 -2.75 2.96 1.73
C ASN A 42 -2.25 1.51 1.87
N GLY A 43 -3.15 0.59 2.21
CA GLY A 43 -2.84 -0.83 2.27
C GLY A 43 -2.46 -1.38 0.89
N HIS A 44 -3.24 -1.06 -0.14
CA HIS A 44 -2.98 -1.45 -1.52
C HIS A 44 -1.60 -0.97 -1.98
N ARG A 45 -1.30 0.32 -1.85
CA ARG A 45 0.00 0.87 -2.29
C ARG A 45 1.19 0.32 -1.52
N SER A 46 1.04 0.10 -0.22
CA SER A 46 2.10 -0.50 0.60
C SER A 46 2.36 -1.95 0.17
N CYS A 47 1.31 -2.72 -0.04
CA CYS A 47 1.40 -4.10 -0.50
C CYS A 47 2.01 -4.18 -1.92
N THR A 48 1.55 -3.31 -2.83
CA THR A 48 2.10 -3.19 -4.19
C THR A 48 3.60 -2.98 -4.15
N SER A 49 4.11 -2.06 -3.34
CA SER A 49 5.55 -1.81 -3.24
C SER A 49 6.34 -3.06 -2.86
N CYS A 50 5.84 -3.88 -1.94
CA CYS A 50 6.47 -5.14 -1.55
C CYS A 50 6.44 -6.18 -2.68
N LEU A 51 5.30 -6.31 -3.36
CA LEU A 51 5.13 -7.25 -4.47
C LEU A 51 6.00 -6.89 -5.68
N LEU A 52 6.12 -5.59 -6.00
CA LEU A 52 7.01 -5.12 -7.06
C LEU A 52 8.48 -5.45 -6.76
N GLY A 53 8.88 -5.35 -5.50
CA GLY A 53 10.22 -5.77 -5.04
C GLY A 53 10.45 -7.27 -5.24
N ASP A 54 9.48 -8.12 -4.89
CA ASP A 54 9.56 -9.58 -5.10
C ASP A 54 9.68 -9.92 -6.59
N ILE A 55 8.86 -9.29 -7.45
CA ILE A 55 8.90 -9.50 -8.90
C ILE A 55 10.26 -9.07 -9.46
N ALA A 56 10.79 -7.92 -9.03
CA ALA A 56 12.10 -7.45 -9.48
C ALA A 56 13.23 -8.42 -9.09
N MET A 57 13.18 -8.97 -7.87
CA MET A 57 14.15 -9.98 -7.43
C MET A 57 14.05 -11.27 -8.26
N ARG A 58 12.85 -11.74 -8.56
CA ARG A 58 12.64 -12.98 -9.33
C ARG A 58 13.04 -12.85 -10.79
N THR A 59 12.75 -11.71 -11.41
CA THR A 59 13.12 -11.46 -12.81
C THR A 59 14.58 -11.03 -12.98
N GLY A 60 15.23 -10.57 -11.92
CA GLY A 60 16.57 -10.01 -11.96
C GLY A 60 16.69 -8.75 -12.83
N GLN A 61 15.57 -8.08 -13.13
CA GLN A 61 15.47 -6.95 -14.05
C GLN A 61 15.23 -5.64 -13.30
N LYS A 62 15.75 -4.55 -13.88
CA LYS A 62 15.33 -3.20 -13.48
C LYS A 62 13.96 -2.90 -14.08
N LEU A 63 12.93 -3.00 -13.27
CA LEU A 63 11.54 -2.80 -13.67
C LEU A 63 11.13 -1.32 -13.56
N LYS A 64 10.25 -0.88 -14.48
CA LYS A 64 9.64 0.45 -14.46
C LYS A 64 8.14 0.28 -14.28
N TRP A 65 7.63 0.71 -13.15
CA TRP A 65 6.22 0.63 -12.80
C TRP A 65 5.45 1.87 -13.19
N ASP A 66 4.28 1.68 -13.79
CA ASP A 66 3.28 2.72 -14.00
C ASP A 66 2.18 2.55 -12.95
N PRO A 67 2.08 3.45 -11.96
CA PRO A 67 1.10 3.32 -10.89
C PRO A 67 -0.34 3.63 -11.32
N ALA A 68 -0.55 4.29 -12.47
CA ALA A 68 -1.87 4.58 -12.97
C ALA A 68 -2.44 3.41 -13.78
N ALA A 69 -1.59 2.76 -14.57
CA ALA A 69 -1.95 1.57 -15.34
C ALA A 69 -1.78 0.28 -14.53
N GLU A 70 -1.16 0.34 -13.35
CA GLU A 70 -0.82 -0.79 -12.49
C GLU A 70 -0.10 -1.91 -13.24
N ARG A 71 0.92 -1.54 -14.03
CA ARG A 71 1.71 -2.48 -14.82
C ARG A 71 3.13 -1.99 -15.06
N PHE A 72 4.01 -2.93 -15.38
CA PHE A 72 5.36 -2.59 -15.84
C PHE A 72 5.35 -2.12 -17.29
N THR A 73 6.05 -1.02 -17.56
CA THR A 73 6.16 -0.45 -18.92
C THR A 73 7.26 -1.10 -19.75
N ASN A 74 8.15 -1.87 -19.13
CA ASN A 74 9.35 -2.42 -19.75
C ASN A 74 9.55 -3.93 -19.58
N SER A 75 8.57 -4.66 -19.07
CA SER A 75 8.72 -6.11 -18.85
C SER A 75 7.36 -6.83 -18.94
N GLU A 76 7.15 -7.60 -20.01
CA GLU A 76 6.00 -8.49 -20.12
C GLU A 76 6.10 -9.70 -19.18
N GLU A 77 7.32 -10.14 -18.88
CA GLU A 77 7.55 -11.19 -17.90
C GLU A 77 7.09 -10.74 -16.51
N GLY A 78 7.50 -9.51 -16.10
CA GLY A 78 7.03 -8.90 -14.85
C GLY A 78 5.51 -8.74 -14.82
N ASN A 79 4.89 -8.33 -15.93
CA ASN A 79 3.45 -8.19 -16.03
C ASN A 79 2.69 -9.51 -15.83
N ARG A 80 3.21 -10.63 -16.31
CA ARG A 80 2.61 -11.96 -16.09
C ARG A 80 2.67 -12.41 -14.64
N MET A 81 3.53 -11.82 -13.82
CA MET A 81 3.69 -12.15 -12.40
C MET A 81 2.79 -11.30 -11.48
N ILE A 82 2.16 -10.23 -12.01
CA ILE A 82 1.27 -9.36 -11.22
C ILE A 82 0.03 -10.13 -10.79
N ASP A 83 -0.49 -10.95 -11.68
CA ASP A 83 -1.73 -11.68 -11.47
C ASP A 83 -1.49 -13.18 -11.39
N ARG A 84 -2.35 -13.90 -10.65
CA ARG A 84 -2.29 -15.35 -10.53
C ARG A 84 -3.40 -15.97 -11.37
N PRO A 85 -3.09 -17.08 -12.09
CA PRO A 85 -4.13 -17.82 -12.78
C PRO A 85 -5.21 -18.24 -11.77
N MET A 86 -6.44 -17.80 -12.00
CA MET A 86 -7.55 -18.16 -11.15
C MET A 86 -8.11 -19.53 -11.56
N ARG A 87 -8.50 -20.33 -10.54
CA ARG A 87 -9.17 -21.61 -10.75
C ARG A 87 -10.61 -21.37 -11.20
N GLY A 88 -11.04 -21.99 -12.29
CA GLY A 88 -12.45 -21.99 -12.67
C GLY A 88 -13.35 -22.61 -11.57
N PRO A 89 -14.58 -22.11 -11.36
CA PRO A 89 -15.23 -21.01 -12.09
C PRO A 89 -14.91 -19.60 -11.56
N TRP A 90 -14.02 -19.50 -10.57
CA TRP A 90 -13.68 -18.25 -9.87
C TRP A 90 -12.75 -17.39 -10.73
N ARG A 91 -13.35 -16.49 -11.51
CA ARG A 91 -12.64 -15.48 -12.30
C ARG A 91 -13.21 -14.10 -11.94
N LEU A 92 -12.34 -13.16 -11.63
CA LEU A 92 -12.67 -11.74 -11.49
C LEU A 92 -12.58 -11.04 -12.84
#